data_a30d01bd6950201ca2bf90b85790849b
#
_entry.id   a30d01bd6950201ca2bf90b85790849b
#
_cell.length_a   1.000
_cell.length_b   1.000
_cell.length_c   1.000
_cell.angle_alpha   90.00
_cell.angle_beta   90.00
_cell.angle_gamma   90.00
#
_symmetry.space_group_name_H-M   'P 1'
#
loop_
_entity.id
_entity.type
_entity.pdbx_description
1 polymer ?
#
loop_
_entity_poly.entity_id
_entity_poly.type
_entity_poly.pdbx_seq_one_letter_code
_entity_poly.pdbx_strand_id
1 'polypeptide(L)'
;DRSPSRGLGDVYKRQVQIDELGTLETPILFTNTLSVGTVETALVKYMLDKNPDICETTGSVNPVVCECNDSGLNDIRGLHVTEENVRAALADCRADFAEGAVGAGRGMRCHGLKGGIGSASRVVELDGKQYTIGALVLSNHAVFDDLVVAGTPIQSLLDAHIPPHEDKGSIITVLATDIPLSERQLRRLCHRALVGLSRTGSFCGNGSGEIVIAFTTANRVPHYSEKAILPMGMLHDDAINPLFRAVAECVEESVLSSLLHAETVTGYHGRTVRCLSDLLDAK
;
A
#
# COMPACT_ATOMS: atom_id res chain seq x y z
N ASP A 1 -23.90 -17.68 11.38
CA ASP A 1 -23.24 -17.33 10.13
C ASP A 1 -22.29 -16.17 10.41
N ARG A 2 -21.02 -16.51 10.63
CA ARG A 2 -19.97 -15.51 10.82
C ARG A 2 -19.10 -15.50 9.57
N SER A 3 -19.65 -15.04 8.46
CA SER A 3 -18.83 -14.52 7.40
C SER A 3 -17.97 -13.40 7.98
N PRO A 4 -16.64 -13.38 7.80
CA PRO A 4 -15.86 -12.21 8.14
C PRO A 4 -16.47 -11.05 7.36
N SER A 5 -17.09 -10.13 8.08
CA SER A 5 -17.54 -8.89 7.49
C SER A 5 -16.29 -8.18 7.00
N ARG A 6 -16.00 -8.31 5.72
CA ARG A 6 -15.13 -7.36 5.03
C ARG A 6 -15.68 -5.99 5.38
N GLY A 7 -14.86 -5.13 5.95
CA GLY A 7 -15.29 -3.85 6.48
C GLY A 7 -15.97 -2.96 5.45
N LEU A 8 -17.24 -3.20 5.21
CA LEU A 8 -18.11 -2.42 4.31
C LEU A 8 -18.18 -0.94 4.73
N GLY A 9 -17.96 -0.63 6.02
CA GLY A 9 -17.96 0.73 6.50
C GLY A 9 -16.75 1.56 6.09
N ASP A 10 -15.56 0.96 6.08
CA ASP A 10 -14.31 1.65 5.78
C ASP A 10 -14.07 1.82 4.28
N VAL A 11 -14.46 0.83 3.49
CA VAL A 11 -14.41 0.89 2.04
C VAL A 11 -15.37 1.94 1.50
N TYR A 12 -16.54 2.13 2.12
CA TYR A 12 -17.58 3.03 1.61
C TYR A 12 -17.20 4.52 1.69
N LYS A 13 -16.63 5.00 2.80
CA LYS A 13 -16.24 6.41 2.92
C LYS A 13 -15.02 6.77 2.08
N ARG A 14 -14.04 5.87 1.98
CA ARG A 14 -12.80 6.08 1.20
C ARG A 14 -13.01 5.94 -0.29
N GLN A 15 -13.84 4.99 -0.72
CA GLN A 15 -14.23 4.83 -2.13
C GLN A 15 -15.03 6.04 -2.61
N VAL A 16 -15.91 6.59 -1.79
CA VAL A 16 -16.70 7.76 -2.15
C VAL A 16 -15.80 8.96 -2.46
N GLN A 17 -14.78 9.24 -1.65
CA GLN A 17 -13.84 10.35 -1.93
C GLN A 17 -13.11 10.16 -3.27
N ILE A 18 -12.62 8.96 -3.54
CA ILE A 18 -11.84 8.67 -4.74
C ILE A 18 -12.77 8.48 -5.95
N ASP A 19 -13.86 7.73 -5.80
CA ASP A 19 -14.73 7.37 -6.92
C ASP A 19 -15.67 8.51 -7.33
N GLU A 20 -16.13 9.34 -6.38
CA GLU A 20 -17.05 10.45 -6.66
C GLU A 20 -16.31 11.77 -6.93
N LEU A 21 -15.26 12.06 -6.16
CA LEU A 21 -14.56 13.34 -6.26
C LEU A 21 -13.26 13.24 -7.06
N GLY A 22 -12.70 12.05 -7.22
CA GLY A 22 -11.49 11.83 -8.02
C GLY A 22 -10.24 12.52 -7.48
N THR A 23 -10.23 12.91 -6.19
CA THR A 23 -9.13 13.65 -5.57
C THR A 23 -8.68 13.03 -4.26
N LEU A 24 -7.40 13.18 -3.95
CA LEU A 24 -6.79 12.91 -2.66
C LEU A 24 -6.50 14.24 -1.96
N GLU A 25 -7.04 14.41 -0.75
CA GLU A 25 -6.91 15.67 0.02
C GLU A 25 -6.14 15.50 1.34
N THR A 26 -5.81 14.25 1.71
CA THR A 26 -5.03 13.95 2.92
C THR A 26 -3.81 13.10 2.62
N PRO A 27 -2.83 13.02 3.52
CA PRO A 27 -1.87 11.92 3.52
C PRO A 27 -2.59 10.57 3.53
N ILE A 28 -1.95 9.53 2.93
CA ILE A 28 -2.40 8.14 3.02
C ILE A 28 -1.65 7.48 4.18
N LEU A 29 -2.38 6.92 5.14
CA LEU A 29 -1.79 6.24 6.30
C LEU A 29 -2.04 4.74 6.23
N PHE A 30 -1.04 3.95 6.66
CA PHE A 30 -1.13 2.51 6.82
C PHE A 30 -1.19 2.13 8.30
N THR A 31 -2.00 1.13 8.63
CA THR A 31 -2.13 0.63 10.00
C THR A 31 -2.59 -0.83 10.01
N ASN A 32 -2.86 -1.39 11.18
CA ASN A 32 -3.56 -2.67 11.31
C ASN A 32 -5.08 -2.48 11.40
N THR A 33 -5.83 -3.56 11.17
CA THR A 33 -7.29 -3.56 11.06
C THR A 33 -8.00 -2.91 12.27
N LEU A 34 -7.61 -3.23 13.50
CA LEU A 34 -8.33 -2.71 14.67
C LEU A 34 -7.96 -1.29 15.04
N SER A 35 -6.90 -0.73 14.48
CA SER A 35 -6.44 0.63 14.76
C SER A 35 -6.93 1.67 13.76
N VAL A 36 -7.70 1.28 12.74
CA VAL A 36 -8.20 2.18 11.69
C VAL A 36 -8.90 3.40 12.27
N GLY A 37 -9.85 3.21 13.18
CA GLY A 37 -10.61 4.32 13.78
C GLY A 37 -9.73 5.32 14.55
N THR A 38 -8.71 4.82 15.28
CA THR A 38 -7.73 5.68 15.96
C THR A 38 -6.91 6.50 14.97
N VAL A 39 -6.43 5.84 13.91
CA VAL A 39 -5.60 6.50 12.88
C VAL A 39 -6.43 7.51 12.08
N GLU A 40 -7.67 7.19 11.74
CA GLU A 40 -8.58 8.13 11.07
C GLU A 40 -8.82 9.38 11.92
N THR A 41 -9.16 9.20 13.20
CA THR A 41 -9.40 10.32 14.11
C THR A 41 -8.16 11.19 14.26
N ALA A 42 -6.97 10.57 14.40
CA ALA A 42 -5.70 11.29 14.50
C ALA A 42 -5.36 12.07 13.23
N LEU A 43 -5.63 11.47 12.04
CA LEU A 43 -5.43 12.15 10.75
C LEU A 43 -6.38 13.34 10.58
N VAL A 44 -7.66 13.20 10.96
CA VAL A 44 -8.61 14.32 10.95
C VAL A 44 -8.11 15.46 11.84
N LYS A 45 -7.68 15.17 13.07
CA LYS A 45 -7.13 16.19 13.98
C LYS A 45 -5.89 16.88 13.38
N TYR A 46 -4.98 16.10 12.77
CA TYR A 46 -3.83 16.67 12.07
C TYR A 46 -4.25 17.62 10.94
N MET A 47 -5.26 17.26 10.16
CA MET A 47 -5.77 18.12 9.07
C MET A 47 -6.43 19.39 9.60
N LEU A 48 -7.20 19.30 10.69
CA LEU A 48 -7.78 20.47 11.36
C LEU A 48 -6.71 21.42 11.92
N ASP A 49 -5.63 20.88 12.51
CA ASP A 49 -4.50 21.69 12.99
C ASP A 49 -3.78 22.45 11.86
N LYS A 50 -3.79 21.90 10.64
CA LYS A 50 -3.12 22.49 9.46
C LYS A 50 -4.03 23.42 8.67
N ASN A 51 -5.32 23.19 8.71
CA ASN A 51 -6.33 23.87 7.90
C ASN A 51 -7.51 24.30 8.81
N PRO A 52 -7.38 25.41 9.52
CA PRO A 52 -8.37 25.86 10.53
C PRO A 52 -9.72 26.27 9.94
N ASP A 53 -9.85 26.34 8.63
CA ASP A 53 -11.06 26.65 7.88
C ASP A 53 -11.96 25.42 7.64
N ILE A 54 -11.46 24.20 7.85
CA ILE A 54 -12.26 22.96 7.72
C ILE A 54 -13.42 22.99 8.73
N CYS A 55 -14.65 22.80 8.24
CA CYS A 55 -15.90 22.85 8.99
C CYS A 55 -16.22 24.22 9.63
N GLU A 56 -15.43 25.25 9.38
CA GLU A 56 -15.72 26.64 9.78
C GLU A 56 -16.21 27.46 8.58
N THR A 57 -15.46 27.48 7.52
CA THR A 57 -15.78 28.22 6.29
C THR A 57 -15.82 27.33 5.05
N THR A 58 -15.36 26.10 5.16
CA THR A 58 -15.35 25.10 4.09
C THR A 58 -16.06 23.81 4.52
N GLY A 59 -16.09 22.80 3.63
CA GLY A 59 -16.60 21.47 3.92
C GLY A 59 -15.70 20.66 4.89
N SER A 60 -16.06 19.41 5.10
CA SER A 60 -15.30 18.46 5.91
C SER A 60 -14.07 17.94 5.17
N VAL A 61 -13.26 17.14 5.86
CA VAL A 61 -12.13 16.40 5.30
C VAL A 61 -12.39 14.90 5.33
N ASN A 62 -11.96 14.18 4.27
CA ASN A 62 -12.08 12.73 4.16
C ASN A 62 -10.70 12.08 4.30
N PRO A 63 -10.39 11.46 5.45
CA PRO A 63 -9.10 10.81 5.68
C PRO A 63 -8.97 9.53 4.84
N VAL A 64 -7.75 9.22 4.40
CA VAL A 64 -7.43 7.95 3.73
C VAL A 64 -6.52 7.12 4.61
N VAL A 65 -7.07 6.06 5.18
CA VAL A 65 -6.32 5.10 6.02
C VAL A 65 -6.52 3.70 5.46
N CYS A 66 -5.45 2.99 5.19
CA CYS A 66 -5.44 1.63 4.66
C CYS A 66 -4.92 0.65 5.71
N GLU A 67 -5.37 -0.60 5.65
CA GLU A 67 -5.04 -1.57 6.70
C GLU A 67 -4.77 -2.98 6.15
N CYS A 68 -3.99 -3.73 6.91
CA CYS A 68 -3.89 -5.17 6.80
C CYS A 68 -3.98 -5.81 8.19
N ASN A 69 -4.52 -7.03 8.25
CA ASN A 69 -4.69 -7.74 9.51
C ASN A 69 -3.38 -8.42 9.94
N ASP A 70 -2.75 -7.91 11.00
CA ASP A 70 -1.49 -8.41 11.55
C ASP A 70 -1.65 -9.33 12.78
N SER A 71 -2.86 -9.78 13.11
CA SER A 71 -3.16 -10.63 14.27
C SER A 71 -2.39 -11.95 14.30
N GLY A 72 -1.83 -12.35 13.17
CA GLY A 72 -0.96 -13.52 13.09
C GLY A 72 0.35 -13.40 13.88
N LEU A 73 0.82 -12.18 14.10
CA LEU A 73 2.11 -11.90 14.76
C LEU A 73 1.98 -10.83 15.87
N ASN A 74 1.07 -9.87 15.71
CA ASN A 74 0.84 -8.77 16.64
C ASN A 74 -0.27 -9.09 17.66
N ASP A 75 -0.20 -8.52 18.86
CA ASP A 75 -1.34 -8.39 19.78
C ASP A 75 -2.28 -7.28 19.27
N ILE A 76 -3.02 -7.55 18.22
CA ILE A 76 -3.90 -6.56 17.58
C ILE A 76 -5.02 -6.09 18.52
N ARG A 77 -5.42 -6.92 19.51
CA ARG A 77 -6.48 -6.62 20.48
C ARG A 77 -6.02 -5.62 21.55
N GLY A 78 -4.71 -5.48 21.73
CA GLY A 78 -4.13 -4.51 22.66
C GLY A 78 -4.30 -3.06 22.23
N LEU A 79 -4.71 -2.80 20.96
CA LEU A 79 -4.95 -1.45 20.41
C LEU A 79 -3.79 -0.49 20.67
N HIS A 80 -2.57 -0.94 20.39
CA HIS A 80 -1.33 -0.24 20.75
C HIS A 80 -1.04 1.02 19.94
N VAL A 81 -1.74 1.23 18.81
CA VAL A 81 -1.56 2.43 17.98
C VAL A 81 -2.30 3.61 18.62
N THR A 82 -1.57 4.70 18.86
CA THR A 82 -2.08 5.92 19.49
C THR A 82 -2.01 7.12 18.54
N GLU A 83 -2.61 8.25 18.92
CA GLU A 83 -2.51 9.51 18.17
C GLU A 83 -1.05 9.99 18.06
N GLU A 84 -0.24 9.79 19.10
CA GLU A 84 1.18 10.15 19.10
C GLU A 84 1.96 9.37 18.05
N ASN A 85 1.66 8.07 17.86
CA ASN A 85 2.28 7.28 16.81
C ASN A 85 1.96 7.84 15.42
N VAL A 86 0.72 8.26 15.18
CA VAL A 86 0.29 8.86 13.91
C VAL A 86 1.00 10.19 13.66
N ARG A 87 1.05 11.07 14.67
CA ARG A 87 1.76 12.36 14.58
C ARG A 87 3.25 12.16 14.33
N ALA A 88 3.88 11.19 14.99
CA ALA A 88 5.28 10.84 14.79
C ALA A 88 5.54 10.33 13.35
N ALA A 89 4.69 9.44 12.84
CA ALA A 89 4.80 8.94 11.47
C ALA A 89 4.65 10.05 10.42
N LEU A 90 3.70 10.98 10.62
CA LEU A 90 3.53 12.14 9.73
C LEU A 90 4.73 13.10 9.78
N ALA A 91 5.34 13.29 10.97
CA ALA A 91 6.52 14.13 11.14
C ALA A 91 7.79 13.50 10.53
N ASP A 92 7.89 12.17 10.52
CA ASP A 92 9.03 11.42 9.95
C ASP A 92 8.85 11.07 8.47
N CYS A 93 7.76 11.50 7.84
CA CYS A 93 7.49 11.25 6.41
C CYS A 93 8.52 11.95 5.52
N ARG A 94 9.36 11.17 4.85
CA ARG A 94 10.48 11.64 4.01
C ARG A 94 10.73 10.71 2.82
N ALA A 95 11.52 11.18 1.86
CA ALA A 95 11.83 10.41 0.65
C ALA A 95 12.73 9.19 0.93
N ASP A 96 13.60 9.28 1.93
CA ASP A 96 14.47 8.18 2.36
C ASP A 96 13.90 7.58 3.65
N PHE A 97 13.41 6.35 3.58
CA PHE A 97 12.70 5.66 4.65
C PHE A 97 13.08 4.18 4.73
N ALA A 98 12.90 3.59 5.91
CA ALA A 98 13.14 2.18 6.13
C ALA A 98 12.00 1.31 5.56
N GLU A 99 12.36 0.13 5.07
CA GLU A 99 11.44 -0.88 4.55
C GLU A 99 11.40 -2.14 5.44
N GLY A 100 10.58 -3.12 5.08
CA GLY A 100 10.41 -4.37 5.79
C GLY A 100 9.54 -4.25 7.04
N ALA A 101 10.06 -4.72 8.18
CA ALA A 101 9.35 -4.84 9.44
C ALA A 101 9.25 -3.53 10.23
N VAL A 102 8.83 -2.43 9.59
CA VAL A 102 8.76 -1.08 10.16
C VAL A 102 7.35 -0.53 10.17
N GLY A 103 7.03 0.33 11.11
CA GLY A 103 5.72 0.97 11.23
C GLY A 103 4.57 -0.04 11.15
N ALA A 104 3.60 0.20 10.26
CA ALA A 104 2.50 -0.72 9.99
C ALA A 104 2.95 -2.10 9.50
N GLY A 105 4.16 -2.20 8.91
CA GLY A 105 4.74 -3.46 8.44
C GLY A 105 5.21 -4.40 9.55
N ARG A 106 5.30 -3.95 10.82
CA ARG A 106 5.91 -4.71 11.92
C ARG A 106 5.28 -6.08 12.15
N GLY A 107 3.95 -6.19 12.09
CA GLY A 107 3.21 -7.44 12.29
C GLY A 107 2.87 -8.21 11.01
N MET A 108 3.24 -7.73 9.82
CA MET A 108 2.81 -8.28 8.54
C MET A 108 3.62 -9.50 8.11
N ARG A 109 2.93 -10.43 7.42
CA ARG A 109 3.53 -11.66 6.87
C ARG A 109 3.21 -11.73 5.39
N CYS A 110 4.23 -11.90 4.56
CA CYS A 110 4.10 -12.03 3.11
C CYS A 110 4.68 -13.36 2.67
N HIS A 111 3.94 -14.14 1.91
CA HIS A 111 4.33 -15.51 1.55
C HIS A 111 4.76 -16.38 2.75
N GLY A 112 4.07 -16.22 3.89
CA GLY A 112 4.44 -16.96 5.12
C GLY A 112 5.72 -16.49 5.81
N LEU A 113 6.49 -15.64 5.17
CA LEU A 113 7.69 -15.00 5.69
C LEU A 113 7.36 -13.63 6.31
N LYS A 114 8.35 -13.01 6.95
CA LYS A 114 8.21 -11.65 7.42
C LYS A 114 8.17 -10.70 6.23
N GLY A 115 7.05 -9.98 6.09
CA GLY A 115 6.81 -8.95 5.09
C GLY A 115 6.77 -7.56 5.72
N GLY A 116 6.02 -6.65 5.14
CA GLY A 116 5.81 -5.29 5.63
C GLY A 116 5.85 -4.23 4.54
N ILE A 117 6.61 -3.16 4.78
CA ILE A 117 6.74 -2.04 3.83
C ILE A 117 7.76 -2.40 2.75
N GLY A 118 7.41 -2.11 1.50
CA GLY A 118 8.35 -2.20 0.38
C GLY A 118 8.01 -1.17 -0.69
N SER A 119 9.01 -0.75 -1.45
CA SER A 119 8.82 0.24 -2.50
C SER A 119 9.70 -0.03 -3.71
N ALA A 120 9.31 0.52 -4.86
CA ALA A 120 10.11 0.57 -6.07
C ALA A 120 9.62 1.69 -6.99
N SER A 121 10.47 2.13 -7.89
CA SER A 121 10.09 3.14 -8.88
C SER A 121 10.74 2.90 -10.23
N ARG A 122 10.13 3.50 -11.27
CA ARG A 122 10.65 3.50 -12.64
C ARG A 122 10.58 4.90 -13.21
N VAL A 123 11.60 5.24 -13.98
CA VAL A 123 11.58 6.43 -14.81
C VAL A 123 11.06 6.04 -16.20
N VAL A 124 10.09 6.79 -16.69
CA VAL A 124 9.48 6.61 -18.02
C VAL A 124 9.73 7.89 -18.82
N GLU A 125 10.24 7.75 -20.04
CA GLU A 125 10.40 8.86 -20.96
C GLU A 125 9.16 9.00 -21.87
N LEU A 126 8.58 10.19 -21.89
CA LEU A 126 7.44 10.55 -22.75
C LEU A 126 7.73 11.92 -23.36
N ASP A 127 7.69 12.01 -24.70
CA ASP A 127 7.96 13.22 -25.47
C ASP A 127 9.29 13.92 -25.08
N GLY A 128 10.35 13.12 -24.83
CA GLY A 128 11.68 13.60 -24.44
C GLY A 128 11.78 14.13 -23.01
N LYS A 129 10.75 13.96 -22.19
CA LYS A 129 10.73 14.31 -20.77
C LYS A 129 10.68 13.06 -19.90
N GLN A 130 11.46 13.04 -18.83
CA GLN A 130 11.44 11.98 -17.83
C GLN A 130 10.35 12.22 -16.80
N TYR A 131 9.63 11.15 -16.48
CA TYR A 131 8.61 11.09 -15.47
C TYR A 131 8.87 9.89 -14.56
N THR A 132 8.38 9.95 -13.35
CA THR A 132 8.51 8.87 -12.37
C THR A 132 7.15 8.23 -12.09
N ILE A 133 7.16 6.90 -11.99
CA ILE A 133 6.05 6.13 -11.40
C ILE A 133 6.62 5.24 -10.31
N GLY A 134 5.99 5.22 -9.14
CA GLY A 134 6.40 4.43 -7.99
C GLY A 134 5.26 3.64 -7.40
N ALA A 135 5.62 2.56 -6.72
CA ALA A 135 4.74 1.75 -5.90
C ALA A 135 5.26 1.69 -4.47
N LEU A 136 4.36 1.81 -3.50
CA LEU A 136 4.59 1.54 -2.09
C LEU A 136 3.59 0.47 -1.65
N VAL A 137 4.06 -0.60 -1.01
CA VAL A 137 3.19 -1.68 -0.53
C VAL A 137 3.23 -1.85 0.98
N LEU A 138 2.10 -2.28 1.54
CA LEU A 138 2.02 -2.93 2.84
C LEU A 138 1.67 -4.40 2.55
N SER A 139 2.68 -5.28 2.54
CA SER A 139 2.54 -6.67 2.11
C SER A 139 2.23 -7.59 3.28
N ASN A 140 1.07 -8.26 3.22
CA ASN A 140 0.61 -9.23 4.22
C ASN A 140 -0.29 -10.28 3.56
N HIS A 141 0.22 -10.98 2.53
CA HIS A 141 -0.58 -11.87 1.68
C HIS A 141 0.23 -13.07 1.18
N ALA A 142 -0.46 -13.97 0.49
CA ALA A 142 0.05 -15.14 -0.23
C ALA A 142 0.70 -16.22 0.65
N VAL A 143 1.04 -17.34 0.05
CA VAL A 143 1.61 -18.53 0.70
C VAL A 143 3.03 -18.79 0.21
N PHE A 144 3.84 -19.44 1.05
CA PHE A 144 5.28 -19.64 0.77
C PHE A 144 5.53 -20.50 -0.47
N ASP A 145 4.76 -21.56 -0.64
CA ASP A 145 4.98 -22.53 -1.72
C ASP A 145 4.76 -21.93 -3.12
N ASP A 146 4.02 -20.83 -3.19
CA ASP A 146 3.75 -20.11 -4.44
C ASP A 146 4.78 -18.99 -4.72
N LEU A 147 5.66 -18.68 -3.77
CA LEU A 147 6.61 -17.56 -3.92
C LEU A 147 7.53 -17.75 -5.12
N VAL A 148 7.53 -16.75 -5.98
CA VAL A 148 8.42 -16.64 -7.15
C VAL A 148 9.31 -15.41 -6.98
N VAL A 149 10.62 -15.60 -7.07
CA VAL A 149 11.63 -14.55 -6.98
C VAL A 149 12.35 -14.43 -8.32
N ALA A 150 12.23 -13.29 -8.97
CA ALA A 150 12.80 -13.03 -10.29
C ALA A 150 12.52 -14.16 -11.31
N GLY A 151 11.28 -14.63 -11.35
CA GLY A 151 10.83 -15.69 -12.25
C GLY A 151 11.19 -17.12 -11.83
N THR A 152 11.83 -17.30 -10.66
CA THR A 152 12.26 -18.62 -10.15
C THR A 152 11.42 -19.00 -8.92
N PRO A 153 10.76 -20.18 -8.89
CA PRO A 153 10.06 -20.65 -7.69
C PRO A 153 11.00 -20.76 -6.51
N ILE A 154 10.55 -20.36 -5.32
CA ILE A 154 11.38 -20.32 -4.10
C ILE A 154 11.96 -21.70 -3.74
N GLN A 155 11.22 -22.80 -3.99
CA GLN A 155 11.67 -24.16 -3.72
C GLN A 155 12.88 -24.57 -4.56
N SER A 156 13.11 -23.92 -5.72
CA SER A 156 14.30 -24.10 -6.54
C SER A 156 15.50 -23.32 -5.99
N LEU A 157 15.24 -22.30 -5.19
CA LEU A 157 16.27 -21.44 -4.59
C LEU A 157 16.65 -21.88 -3.18
N LEU A 158 15.71 -22.40 -2.40
CA LEU A 158 15.89 -22.72 -0.99
C LEU A 158 15.30 -24.09 -0.67
N ASP A 159 16.07 -24.92 0.06
CA ASP A 159 15.55 -26.10 0.75
C ASP A 159 15.04 -25.67 2.13
N ALA A 160 13.95 -24.91 2.13
CA ALA A 160 13.35 -24.35 3.33
C ALA A 160 11.89 -24.81 3.46
N HIS A 161 11.51 -25.23 4.66
CA HIS A 161 10.14 -25.57 4.98
C HIS A 161 9.52 -24.48 5.87
N ILE A 162 8.46 -23.87 5.38
CA ILE A 162 7.58 -22.98 6.16
C ILE A 162 6.26 -23.73 6.37
N PRO A 163 5.76 -23.82 7.61
CA PRO A 163 4.51 -24.51 7.86
C PRO A 163 3.38 -24.00 6.97
N PRO A 164 2.57 -24.89 6.38
CA PRO A 164 1.46 -24.49 5.54
C PRO A 164 0.52 -23.50 6.26
N HIS A 165 0.09 -22.47 5.57
CA HIS A 165 -0.88 -21.51 6.07
C HIS A 165 -1.84 -21.12 4.94
N GLU A 166 -3.04 -20.71 5.32
CA GLU A 166 -4.01 -20.20 4.36
C GLU A 166 -3.69 -18.76 3.98
N ASP A 167 -3.94 -18.40 2.73
CA ASP A 167 -3.92 -17.01 2.27
C ASP A 167 -5.16 -16.27 2.80
N LYS A 168 -5.01 -15.68 3.99
CA LYS A 168 -6.04 -14.89 4.70
C LYS A 168 -5.55 -13.47 4.98
N GLY A 169 -4.55 -13.07 4.26
CA GLY A 169 -3.95 -11.76 4.41
C GLY A 169 -4.60 -10.68 3.54
N SER A 170 -3.84 -9.64 3.27
CA SER A 170 -4.19 -8.55 2.36
C SER A 170 -2.93 -7.84 1.91
N ILE A 171 -3.00 -7.12 0.81
CA ILE A 171 -1.95 -6.19 0.41
C ILE A 171 -2.57 -4.84 0.05
N ILE A 172 -1.95 -3.78 0.54
CA ILE A 172 -2.23 -2.43 0.08
C ILE A 172 -1.11 -2.02 -0.86
N THR A 173 -1.48 -1.51 -2.03
CA THR A 173 -0.55 -0.94 -3.00
C THR A 173 -0.95 0.50 -3.28
N VAL A 174 -0.02 1.43 -3.10
CA VAL A 174 -0.18 2.83 -3.50
C VAL A 174 0.72 3.10 -4.69
N LEU A 175 0.13 3.52 -5.80
CA LEU A 175 0.83 3.96 -7.01
C LEU A 175 0.84 5.47 -7.07
N ALA A 176 2.01 6.07 -7.21
CA ALA A 176 2.19 7.52 -7.32
C ALA A 176 2.97 7.86 -8.58
N THR A 177 2.58 8.95 -9.27
CA THR A 177 3.29 9.40 -10.46
C THR A 177 3.21 10.92 -10.62
N ASP A 178 4.13 11.50 -11.35
CA ASP A 178 4.09 12.89 -11.83
C ASP A 178 3.66 13.00 -13.31
N ILE A 179 3.22 11.89 -13.91
CA ILE A 179 2.65 11.88 -15.26
C ILE A 179 1.23 12.43 -15.21
N PRO A 180 0.83 13.35 -16.09
CA PRO A 180 -0.55 13.81 -16.17
C PRO A 180 -1.45 12.68 -16.67
N LEU A 181 -2.28 12.16 -15.79
CA LEU A 181 -3.22 11.07 -16.07
C LEU A 181 -4.62 11.44 -15.64
N SER A 182 -5.60 11.03 -16.43
CA SER A 182 -7.00 11.08 -16.01
C SER A 182 -7.32 10.00 -14.99
N GLU A 183 -8.40 10.16 -14.21
CA GLU A 183 -8.90 9.16 -13.26
C GLU A 183 -9.07 7.79 -13.93
N ARG A 184 -9.65 7.75 -15.14
CA ARG A 184 -9.78 6.52 -15.94
C ARG A 184 -8.43 5.84 -16.21
N GLN A 185 -7.39 6.62 -16.50
CA GLN A 185 -6.04 6.08 -16.74
C GLN A 185 -5.39 5.57 -15.46
N LEU A 186 -5.53 6.29 -14.33
CA LEU A 186 -5.08 5.83 -13.02
C LEU A 186 -5.77 4.50 -12.63
N ARG A 187 -7.08 4.36 -12.85
CA ARG A 187 -7.81 3.10 -12.63
C ARG A 187 -7.25 1.95 -13.50
N ARG A 188 -6.86 2.23 -14.74
CA ARG A 188 -6.19 1.24 -15.61
C ARG A 188 -4.82 0.83 -15.06
N LEU A 189 -4.07 1.74 -14.41
CA LEU A 189 -2.82 1.40 -13.73
C LEU A 189 -3.08 0.47 -12.53
N CYS A 190 -4.10 0.77 -11.70
CA CYS A 190 -4.49 -0.09 -10.58
C CYS A 190 -4.71 -1.55 -11.01
N HIS A 191 -5.38 -1.78 -12.14
CA HIS A 191 -5.57 -3.13 -12.67
C HIS A 191 -4.26 -3.85 -13.06
N ARG A 192 -3.16 -3.13 -13.32
CA ARG A 192 -1.85 -3.72 -13.67
C ARG A 192 -1.01 -4.08 -12.45
N ALA A 193 -1.36 -3.56 -11.27
CA ALA A 193 -0.74 -4.00 -10.02
C ALA A 193 -0.89 -5.52 -9.81
N LEU A 194 -2.05 -6.10 -10.17
CA LEU A 194 -2.29 -7.54 -10.09
C LEU A 194 -1.30 -8.37 -10.93
N VAL A 195 -0.79 -7.81 -12.03
CA VAL A 195 0.24 -8.48 -12.83
C VAL A 195 1.55 -8.58 -12.05
N GLY A 196 1.95 -7.52 -11.34
CA GLY A 196 3.11 -7.53 -10.46
C GLY A 196 2.96 -8.53 -9.32
N LEU A 197 1.80 -8.57 -8.67
CA LEU A 197 1.49 -9.55 -7.62
C LEU A 197 1.57 -10.98 -8.14
N SER A 198 1.01 -11.25 -9.32
CA SER A 198 1.07 -12.59 -9.93
C SER A 198 2.48 -13.03 -10.24
N ARG A 199 3.40 -12.10 -10.55
CA ARG A 199 4.81 -12.42 -10.79
C ARG A 199 5.57 -12.86 -9.54
N THR A 200 5.09 -12.46 -8.35
CA THR A 200 5.61 -12.96 -7.07
C THR A 200 4.95 -14.26 -6.63
N GLY A 201 4.01 -14.81 -7.43
CA GLY A 201 3.29 -16.05 -7.15
C GLY A 201 1.96 -15.86 -6.44
N SER A 202 1.52 -14.64 -6.16
CA SER A 202 0.18 -14.41 -5.60
C SER A 202 -0.90 -14.74 -6.61
N PHE A 203 -1.85 -15.56 -6.23
CA PHE A 203 -3.05 -15.87 -7.01
C PHE A 203 -4.28 -15.05 -6.60
N CYS A 204 -4.10 -14.06 -5.68
CA CYS A 204 -5.15 -13.18 -5.18
C CYS A 204 -6.32 -13.99 -4.60
N GLY A 205 -6.05 -14.77 -3.55
CA GLY A 205 -6.96 -15.77 -2.97
C GLY A 205 -8.22 -15.15 -2.35
N ASN A 206 -9.29 -15.94 -2.24
CA ASN A 206 -10.57 -15.46 -1.69
C ASN A 206 -10.49 -14.90 -0.25
N GLY A 207 -9.49 -15.28 0.52
CA GLY A 207 -9.21 -14.77 1.88
C GLY A 207 -8.37 -13.51 1.92
N SER A 208 -7.78 -13.11 0.79
CA SER A 208 -6.88 -11.97 0.64
C SER A 208 -7.60 -10.78 0.02
N GLY A 209 -7.24 -9.57 0.43
CA GLY A 209 -7.75 -8.32 -0.15
C GLY A 209 -6.61 -7.58 -0.86
N GLU A 210 -6.71 -7.43 -2.18
CA GLU A 210 -5.76 -6.66 -2.99
C GLU A 210 -6.34 -5.27 -3.26
N ILE A 211 -5.93 -4.29 -2.45
CA ILE A 211 -6.40 -2.92 -2.58
C ILE A 211 -5.32 -2.08 -3.24
N VAL A 212 -5.68 -1.41 -4.32
CA VAL A 212 -4.76 -0.54 -5.07
C VAL A 212 -5.34 0.86 -5.17
N ILE A 213 -4.56 1.85 -4.76
CA ILE A 213 -4.85 3.27 -4.88
C ILE A 213 -3.81 3.89 -5.81
N ALA A 214 -4.24 4.70 -6.76
CA ALA A 214 -3.34 5.43 -7.65
C ALA A 214 -3.66 6.92 -7.66
N PHE A 215 -2.62 7.76 -7.70
CA PHE A 215 -2.76 9.20 -7.86
C PHE A 215 -1.64 9.81 -8.71
N THR A 216 -1.90 10.98 -9.26
CA THR A 216 -0.90 11.80 -9.93
C THR A 216 -0.73 13.14 -9.22
N THR A 217 0.50 13.61 -9.14
CA THR A 217 0.84 14.95 -8.65
C THR A 217 0.81 16.03 -9.74
N ALA A 218 0.63 15.61 -10.99
CA ALA A 218 0.58 16.53 -12.13
C ALA A 218 -0.73 17.32 -12.21
N ASN A 219 -1.85 16.68 -11.86
CA ASN A 219 -3.18 17.28 -11.89
C ASN A 219 -3.59 17.68 -10.47
N ARG A 220 -3.40 18.95 -10.12
CA ARG A 220 -3.78 19.49 -8.82
C ARG A 220 -5.07 20.29 -8.93
N VAL A 221 -6.07 19.92 -8.14
CA VAL A 221 -7.33 20.64 -8.00
C VAL A 221 -7.20 21.60 -6.82
N PRO A 222 -7.17 22.92 -7.02
CA PRO A 222 -7.10 23.87 -5.91
C PRO A 222 -8.40 23.83 -5.11
N HIS A 223 -8.30 23.88 -3.77
CA HIS A 223 -9.47 23.94 -2.91
C HIS A 223 -10.31 25.19 -3.16
N TYR A 224 -9.65 26.34 -3.32
CA TYR A 224 -10.27 27.60 -3.71
C TYR A 224 -9.88 27.94 -5.15
N SER A 225 -10.86 28.25 -5.98
CA SER A 225 -10.64 28.70 -7.36
C SER A 225 -11.67 29.76 -7.78
N GLU A 226 -11.17 30.83 -8.35
CA GLU A 226 -12.03 31.83 -9.02
C GLU A 226 -12.51 31.36 -10.40
N LYS A 227 -11.89 30.29 -10.94
CA LYS A 227 -12.19 29.73 -12.27
C LYS A 227 -13.14 28.54 -12.12
N ALA A 228 -14.24 28.57 -12.84
CA ALA A 228 -15.19 27.45 -12.92
C ALA A 228 -14.64 26.29 -13.77
N ILE A 229 -13.70 26.53 -14.68
CA ILE A 229 -13.11 25.52 -15.55
C ILE A 229 -11.61 25.41 -15.26
N LEU A 230 -11.18 24.22 -14.86
CA LEU A 230 -9.78 23.91 -14.59
C LEU A 230 -9.18 23.07 -15.73
N PRO A 231 -7.97 23.41 -16.23
CA PRO A 231 -7.27 22.56 -17.19
C PRO A 231 -6.76 21.30 -16.49
N MET A 232 -6.99 20.14 -17.09
CA MET A 232 -6.47 18.86 -16.65
C MET A 232 -5.68 18.22 -17.78
N GLY A 233 -4.44 17.81 -17.48
CA GLY A 233 -3.62 17.06 -18.42
C GLY A 233 -3.99 15.57 -18.43
N MET A 234 -3.85 14.95 -19.61
CA MET A 234 -3.95 13.49 -19.72
C MET A 234 -2.98 12.99 -20.79
N LEU A 235 -2.49 11.77 -20.58
CA LEU A 235 -1.66 11.07 -21.55
C LEU A 235 -2.55 10.57 -22.71
N HIS A 236 -2.02 10.59 -23.94
CA HIS A 236 -2.66 9.90 -25.04
C HIS A 236 -2.65 8.38 -24.79
N ASP A 237 -3.80 7.70 -24.97
CA ASP A 237 -3.93 6.28 -24.58
C ASP A 237 -2.95 5.33 -25.29
N ASP A 238 -2.54 5.64 -26.51
CA ASP A 238 -1.57 4.81 -27.25
C ASP A 238 -0.15 4.88 -26.64
N ALA A 239 0.13 5.89 -25.81
CA ALA A 239 1.40 6.03 -25.10
C ALA A 239 1.40 5.38 -23.70
N ILE A 240 0.32 4.70 -23.28
CA ILE A 240 0.17 4.21 -21.89
C ILE A 240 0.93 2.90 -21.60
N ASN A 241 1.30 2.11 -22.61
CA ASN A 241 1.91 0.80 -22.42
C ASN A 241 3.21 0.77 -21.60
N PRO A 242 4.13 1.73 -21.72
CA PRO A 242 5.30 1.80 -20.84
C PRO A 242 4.92 1.90 -19.36
N LEU A 243 3.84 2.63 -19.02
CA LEU A 243 3.34 2.78 -17.66
C LEU A 243 2.79 1.45 -17.12
N PHE A 244 2.08 0.68 -17.95
CA PHE A 244 1.55 -0.63 -17.55
C PHE A 244 2.67 -1.59 -17.19
N ARG A 245 3.76 -1.59 -17.96
CA ARG A 245 4.95 -2.37 -17.68
C ARG A 245 5.61 -1.90 -16.39
N ALA A 246 5.83 -0.58 -16.26
CA ALA A 246 6.45 0.03 -15.10
C ALA A 246 5.68 -0.30 -13.79
N VAL A 247 4.35 -0.24 -13.81
CA VAL A 247 3.53 -0.62 -12.65
C VAL A 247 3.74 -2.08 -12.27
N ALA A 248 3.67 -3.00 -13.25
CA ALA A 248 3.87 -4.42 -12.96
C ALA A 248 5.25 -4.70 -12.35
N GLU A 249 6.30 -4.05 -12.88
CA GLU A 249 7.67 -4.18 -12.38
C GLU A 249 7.84 -3.54 -11.00
N CYS A 250 7.28 -2.34 -10.77
CA CYS A 250 7.35 -1.68 -9.47
C CYS A 250 6.65 -2.50 -8.38
N VAL A 251 5.48 -3.07 -8.66
CA VAL A 251 4.73 -3.85 -7.68
C VAL A 251 5.44 -5.15 -7.35
N GLU A 252 5.94 -5.89 -8.37
CA GLU A 252 6.77 -7.09 -8.18
C GLU A 252 7.97 -6.78 -7.26
N GLU A 253 8.74 -5.75 -7.61
CA GLU A 253 9.93 -5.36 -6.86
C GLU A 253 9.58 -4.85 -5.45
N SER A 254 8.50 -4.08 -5.27
CA SER A 254 8.07 -3.62 -3.95
C SER A 254 7.73 -4.78 -3.01
N VAL A 255 7.07 -5.83 -3.51
CA VAL A 255 6.78 -7.03 -2.70
C VAL A 255 8.08 -7.73 -2.31
N LEU A 256 8.99 -7.93 -3.27
CA LEU A 256 10.29 -8.56 -3.00
C LEU A 256 11.14 -7.70 -2.06
N SER A 257 11.12 -6.37 -2.21
CA SER A 257 11.80 -5.44 -1.30
C SER A 257 11.28 -5.57 0.12
N SER A 258 9.97 -5.67 0.31
CA SER A 258 9.37 -5.87 1.64
C SER A 258 9.84 -7.15 2.33
N LEU A 259 10.13 -8.22 1.56
CA LEU A 259 10.66 -9.49 2.07
C LEU A 259 12.15 -9.43 2.39
N LEU A 260 12.93 -8.76 1.52
CA LEU A 260 14.39 -8.68 1.63
C LEU A 260 14.86 -7.74 2.73
N HIS A 261 14.12 -6.64 2.97
CA HIS A 261 14.44 -5.67 4.03
C HIS A 261 13.79 -6.02 5.38
N ALA A 262 12.97 -7.07 5.44
CA ALA A 262 12.42 -7.52 6.71
C ALA A 262 13.48 -8.22 7.55
N GLU A 263 13.34 -8.12 8.87
CA GLU A 263 14.07 -8.90 9.87
C GLU A 263 13.17 -9.98 10.48
N THR A 264 13.75 -11.06 10.99
CA THR A 264 13.01 -12.08 11.75
C THR A 264 12.40 -11.45 13.01
N VAL A 265 11.10 -11.62 13.20
CA VAL A 265 10.36 -11.03 14.32
C VAL A 265 9.70 -12.10 15.15
N THR A 266 9.90 -12.04 16.47
CA THR A 266 9.11 -12.78 17.46
C THR A 266 8.06 -11.85 18.06
N GLY A 267 6.79 -12.17 17.87
CA GLY A 267 5.65 -11.38 18.29
C GLY A 267 4.81 -12.03 19.38
N TYR A 268 3.52 -11.75 19.33
CA TYR A 268 2.54 -12.17 20.34
C TYR A 268 2.51 -13.69 20.53
N HIS A 269 2.41 -14.15 21.79
CA HIS A 269 2.50 -15.56 22.17
C HIS A 269 3.80 -16.28 21.77
N GLY A 270 4.92 -15.55 21.59
CA GLY A 270 6.21 -16.13 21.20
C GLY A 270 6.23 -16.66 19.75
N ARG A 271 5.30 -16.26 18.89
CA ARG A 271 5.27 -16.63 17.48
C ARG A 271 6.42 -15.95 16.76
N THR A 272 7.26 -16.73 16.10
CA THR A 272 8.38 -16.23 15.32
C THR A 272 8.09 -16.38 13.84
N VAL A 273 8.28 -15.29 13.08
CA VAL A 273 8.19 -15.30 11.61
C VAL A 273 9.55 -14.91 11.07
N ARG A 274 10.14 -15.82 10.29
CA ARG A 274 11.47 -15.66 9.68
C ARG A 274 11.42 -14.71 8.50
N CYS A 275 12.47 -13.93 8.30
CA CYS A 275 12.66 -13.15 7.09
C CYS A 275 13.29 -13.98 5.96
N LEU A 276 13.20 -13.48 4.73
CA LEU A 276 13.77 -14.14 3.56
C LEU A 276 15.30 -14.15 3.60
N SER A 277 15.94 -13.07 4.06
CA SER A 277 17.39 -12.94 4.16
C SER A 277 17.99 -14.02 5.05
N ASP A 278 17.41 -14.32 6.23
CA ASP A 278 17.89 -15.39 7.11
C ASP A 278 17.84 -16.78 6.46
N LEU A 279 16.92 -16.99 5.50
CA LEU A 279 16.83 -18.25 4.75
C LEU A 279 17.90 -18.33 3.66
N LEU A 280 18.25 -17.20 3.05
CA LEU A 280 19.28 -17.12 2.02
C LEU A 280 20.68 -17.28 2.60
N ASP A 281 20.93 -16.71 3.78
CA ASP A 281 22.24 -16.75 4.47
C ASP A 281 22.52 -18.12 5.13
N ALA A 282 21.49 -18.94 5.35
CA ALA A 282 21.63 -20.29 5.92
C ALA A 282 22.14 -21.36 4.93
N LYS A 283 22.41 -20.98 3.67
CA LYS A 283 23.05 -21.81 2.65
C LYS A 283 24.57 -21.77 2.77
#